data_a3f7c8a6f96f07bd95a6a76b046cf494
#
_entry.id   a3f7c8a6f96f07bd95a6a76b046cf494
#
_cell.length_a   1.000
_cell.length_b   1.000
_cell.length_c   1.000
_cell.angle_alpha   90.00
_cell.angle_beta   90.00
_cell.angle_gamma   90.00
#
_symmetry.space_group_name_H-M   'P 1'
#
loop_
_entity.id
_entity.type
_entity.pdbx_description
1 polymer ?
#
loop_
_entity_poly.entity_id
_entity_poly.type
_entity_poly.pdbx_seq_one_letter_code
_entity_poly.pdbx_strand_id
1 'polypeptide(L)'
;MSNAAEQSLLSRLLAVRGTVKFAYITMLISAVLSLIASFVLSVQAFELAQDPDAVLSCDVNAVLSCGAVARSWQAQVLGFPNAYLGLIAEPVIITLAAGALAGARYSRWFLLGAQAVYTIGLGFAYWLFYQSMFHIGSLCPWCLLITVSTTVVFANITRINVLEGNLPVPTGLRQRVEGFYKAQYDLLVLLTVLTVLAIGLILKYGPGLFA
;
A
#
# COMPACT_ATOMS: atom_id res chain seq x y z
N MET A 1 -38.90 -4.76 -4.29
CA MET A 1 -38.17 -5.99 -3.93
C MET A 1 -36.64 -5.87 -4.11
N SER A 2 -36.14 -4.92 -4.90
CA SER A 2 -34.68 -4.68 -5.12
C SER A 2 -33.94 -4.19 -3.85
N ASN A 3 -34.47 -3.21 -3.13
CA ASN A 3 -33.79 -2.62 -1.97
C ASN A 3 -33.52 -3.58 -0.80
N ALA A 4 -34.38 -4.55 -0.54
CA ALA A 4 -34.19 -5.49 0.58
C ALA A 4 -33.09 -6.52 0.28
N ALA A 5 -32.98 -6.97 -0.98
CA ALA A 5 -31.92 -7.89 -1.42
C ALA A 5 -30.54 -7.19 -1.44
N GLU A 6 -30.48 -5.94 -1.89
CA GLU A 6 -29.29 -5.12 -1.91
C GLU A 6 -28.79 -4.78 -0.49
N GLN A 7 -29.71 -4.41 0.41
CA GLN A 7 -29.39 -4.20 1.83
C GLN A 7 -28.89 -5.48 2.51
N SER A 8 -29.48 -6.67 2.18
CA SER A 8 -29.03 -7.94 2.72
C SER A 8 -27.65 -8.33 2.21
N LEU A 9 -27.34 -8.06 0.95
CA LEU A 9 -26.03 -8.30 0.36
C LEU A 9 -24.97 -7.39 0.99
N LEU A 10 -25.28 -6.10 1.10
CA LEU A 10 -24.38 -5.12 1.72
C LEU A 10 -24.07 -5.48 3.18
N SER A 11 -25.07 -5.86 3.97
CA SER A 11 -24.87 -6.27 5.36
C SER A 11 -24.00 -7.52 5.48
N ARG A 12 -24.14 -8.50 4.58
CA ARG A 12 -23.29 -9.70 4.53
C ARG A 12 -21.85 -9.36 4.15
N LEU A 13 -21.65 -8.50 3.14
CA LEU A 13 -20.31 -8.05 2.72
C LEU A 13 -19.60 -7.29 3.84
N LEU A 14 -20.32 -6.43 4.54
CA LEU A 14 -19.80 -5.70 5.69
C LEU A 14 -19.47 -6.63 6.86
N ALA A 15 -20.27 -7.66 7.11
CA ALA A 15 -20.00 -8.66 8.13
C ALA A 15 -18.74 -9.48 7.81
N VAL A 16 -18.57 -9.93 6.56
CA VAL A 16 -17.35 -10.65 6.13
C VAL A 16 -16.12 -9.76 6.25
N ARG A 17 -16.23 -8.50 5.83
CA ARG A 17 -15.14 -7.53 5.95
C ARG A 17 -14.79 -7.22 7.41
N GLY A 18 -15.74 -7.30 8.32
CA GLY A 18 -15.52 -7.13 9.76
C GLY A 18 -14.57 -8.15 10.37
N THR A 19 -14.24 -9.22 9.66
CA THR A 19 -13.39 -10.30 10.16
C THR A 19 -11.90 -10.00 9.98
N VAL A 20 -11.09 -10.47 10.92
CA VAL A 20 -9.61 -10.44 10.83
C VAL A 20 -9.13 -11.27 9.62
N LYS A 21 -9.84 -12.33 9.28
CA LYS A 21 -9.54 -13.16 8.10
C LYS A 21 -9.60 -12.37 6.80
N PHE A 22 -10.59 -11.49 6.64
CA PHE A 22 -10.68 -10.63 5.45
C PHE A 22 -9.52 -9.64 5.39
N ALA A 23 -9.09 -9.09 6.53
CA ALA A 23 -7.92 -8.22 6.58
C ALA A 23 -6.63 -8.95 6.12
N TYR A 24 -6.44 -10.22 6.51
CA TYR A 24 -5.31 -11.01 6.01
C TYR A 24 -5.40 -11.30 4.51
N ILE A 25 -6.59 -11.56 3.96
CA ILE A 25 -6.78 -11.79 2.51
C ILE A 25 -6.42 -10.53 1.71
N THR A 26 -6.95 -9.38 2.11
CA THR A 26 -6.67 -8.12 1.41
C THR A 26 -5.21 -7.69 1.55
N MET A 27 -4.61 -7.93 2.70
CA MET A 27 -3.19 -7.72 2.94
C MET A 27 -2.33 -8.61 2.04
N LEU A 28 -2.67 -9.90 1.91
CA LEU A 28 -1.97 -10.85 1.03
C LEU A 28 -2.01 -10.39 -0.43
N ILE A 29 -3.20 -10.05 -0.94
CA ILE A 29 -3.37 -9.59 -2.33
C ILE A 29 -2.54 -8.32 -2.57
N SER A 30 -2.62 -7.35 -1.67
CA SER A 30 -1.89 -6.09 -1.81
C SER A 30 -0.37 -6.29 -1.75
N ALA A 31 0.12 -7.16 -0.86
CA ALA A 31 1.55 -7.48 -0.77
C ALA A 31 2.07 -8.19 -2.02
N VAL A 32 1.28 -9.10 -2.62
CA VAL A 32 1.65 -9.75 -3.89
C VAL A 32 1.73 -8.73 -5.03
N LEU A 33 0.76 -7.81 -5.14
CA LEU A 33 0.80 -6.75 -6.15
C LEU A 33 2.01 -5.82 -5.97
N SER A 34 2.31 -5.44 -4.73
CA SER A 34 3.48 -4.64 -4.40
C SER A 34 4.80 -5.37 -4.69
N LEU A 35 4.87 -6.68 -4.42
CA LEU A 35 6.03 -7.50 -4.76
C LEU A 35 6.27 -7.54 -6.27
N ILE A 36 5.22 -7.74 -7.07
CA ILE A 36 5.31 -7.72 -8.54
C ILE A 36 5.82 -6.36 -9.02
N ALA A 37 5.25 -5.27 -8.51
CA ALA A 37 5.69 -3.92 -8.87
C ALA A 37 7.15 -3.65 -8.48
N SER A 38 7.56 -4.08 -7.29
CA SER A 38 8.94 -3.97 -6.80
C SER A 38 9.92 -4.79 -7.64
N PHE A 39 9.51 -5.98 -8.08
CA PHE A 39 10.30 -6.82 -8.97
C PHE A 39 10.50 -6.14 -10.33
N VAL A 40 9.42 -5.65 -10.95
CA VAL A 40 9.49 -4.93 -12.25
C VAL A 40 10.43 -3.73 -12.14
N LEU A 41 10.27 -2.90 -11.10
CA LEU A 41 11.14 -1.74 -10.89
C LEU A 41 12.60 -2.13 -10.63
N SER A 42 12.84 -3.27 -9.99
CA SER A 42 14.21 -3.77 -9.76
C SER A 42 14.88 -4.22 -11.06
N VAL A 43 14.13 -4.88 -11.96
CA VAL A 43 14.61 -5.22 -13.31
C VAL A 43 14.91 -3.96 -14.10
N GLN A 44 14.01 -2.98 -14.10
CA GLN A 44 14.20 -1.71 -14.78
C GLN A 44 15.40 -0.92 -14.24
N ALA A 45 15.64 -0.95 -12.93
CA ALA A 45 16.82 -0.33 -12.34
C ALA A 45 18.12 -1.02 -12.80
N PHE A 46 18.09 -2.34 -12.99
CA PHE A 46 19.20 -3.09 -13.55
C PHE A 46 19.43 -2.77 -15.04
N GLU A 47 18.36 -2.64 -15.85
CA GLU A 47 18.44 -2.21 -17.25
C GLU A 47 19.10 -0.83 -17.37
N LEU A 48 18.68 0.14 -16.56
CA LEU A 48 19.26 1.49 -16.53
C LEU A 48 20.72 1.52 -16.04
N ALA A 49 21.13 0.55 -15.21
CA ALA A 49 22.52 0.42 -14.79
C ALA A 49 23.43 -0.10 -15.91
N GLN A 50 22.89 -0.88 -16.86
CA GLN A 50 23.60 -1.37 -18.04
C GLN A 50 23.60 -0.34 -19.19
N ASP A 51 22.46 0.29 -19.41
CA ASP A 51 22.25 1.32 -20.43
C ASP A 51 21.48 2.51 -19.83
N PRO A 52 22.18 3.59 -19.45
CA PRO A 52 21.55 4.77 -18.85
C PRO A 52 20.52 5.46 -19.76
N ASP A 53 20.57 5.24 -21.05
CA ASP A 53 19.66 5.82 -22.05
C ASP A 53 18.50 4.88 -22.43
N ALA A 54 18.44 3.68 -21.84
CA ALA A 54 17.37 2.71 -22.09
C ALA A 54 15.99 3.33 -21.87
N VAL A 55 15.06 3.06 -22.80
CA VAL A 55 13.66 3.46 -22.70
C VAL A 55 12.89 2.34 -22.02
N LEU A 56 12.28 2.63 -20.89
CA LEU A 56 11.56 1.63 -20.11
C LEU A 56 10.14 1.42 -20.63
N SER A 57 9.60 0.22 -20.40
CA SER A 57 8.25 -0.17 -20.87
C SER A 57 7.11 0.71 -20.34
N CYS A 58 7.32 1.45 -19.25
CA CYS A 58 6.38 2.40 -18.66
C CYS A 58 6.70 3.87 -18.95
N ASP A 59 7.60 4.16 -19.91
CA ASP A 59 7.84 5.50 -20.42
C ASP A 59 6.83 5.78 -21.55
N VAL A 60 5.63 6.20 -21.16
CA VAL A 60 4.50 6.41 -22.09
C VAL A 60 4.49 7.83 -22.64
N ASN A 61 4.69 8.82 -21.78
CA ASN A 61 4.76 10.25 -22.14
C ASN A 61 5.54 11.03 -21.06
N ALA A 62 5.61 12.37 -21.22
CA ALA A 62 6.34 13.23 -20.29
C ALA A 62 5.82 13.17 -18.83
N VAL A 63 4.55 12.82 -18.65
CA VAL A 63 3.91 12.70 -17.31
C VAL A 63 4.07 11.29 -16.75
N LEU A 64 3.90 10.26 -17.58
CA LEU A 64 4.03 8.86 -17.19
C LEU A 64 5.38 8.32 -17.68
N SER A 65 6.38 8.35 -16.79
CA SER A 65 7.74 7.90 -17.11
C SER A 65 8.41 7.28 -15.88
N CYS A 66 8.61 5.96 -15.92
CA CYS A 66 9.40 5.26 -14.93
C CYS A 66 10.89 5.63 -15.04
N GLY A 67 11.39 5.85 -16.25
CA GLY A 67 12.78 6.22 -16.47
C GLY A 67 13.13 7.57 -15.85
N ALA A 68 12.26 8.59 -15.99
CA ALA A 68 12.47 9.88 -15.34
C ALA A 68 12.53 9.75 -13.81
N VAL A 69 11.63 8.94 -13.23
CA VAL A 69 11.62 8.69 -11.78
C VAL A 69 12.84 7.87 -11.35
N ALA A 70 13.17 6.79 -12.07
CA ALA A 70 14.26 5.88 -11.71
C ALA A 70 15.66 6.53 -11.79
N ARG A 71 15.87 7.49 -12.71
CA ARG A 71 17.10 8.27 -12.84
C ARG A 71 17.25 9.35 -11.77
N SER A 72 16.20 9.66 -11.02
CA SER A 72 16.24 10.67 -9.98
C SER A 72 17.00 10.16 -8.73
N TRP A 73 17.65 11.05 -8.00
CA TRP A 73 18.33 10.69 -6.76
C TRP A 73 17.36 10.13 -5.71
N GLN A 74 16.09 10.57 -5.76
CA GLN A 74 15.02 10.09 -4.88
C GLN A 74 14.75 8.59 -5.06
N ALA A 75 15.01 8.02 -6.23
CA ALA A 75 14.84 6.59 -6.46
C ALA A 75 15.95 5.74 -5.80
N GLN A 76 17.04 6.36 -5.35
CA GLN A 76 18.23 5.71 -4.80
C GLN A 76 18.72 6.37 -3.51
N VAL A 77 17.81 6.82 -2.65
CA VAL A 77 18.13 7.55 -1.40
C VAL A 77 19.07 6.79 -0.48
N LEU A 78 19.01 5.47 -0.48
CA LEU A 78 19.81 4.59 0.37
C LEU A 78 21.10 4.10 -0.31
N GLY A 79 21.47 4.65 -1.47
CA GLY A 79 22.62 4.20 -2.27
C GLY A 79 22.35 2.96 -3.13
N PHE A 80 21.12 2.47 -3.13
CA PHE A 80 20.63 1.40 -3.99
C PHE A 80 19.18 1.68 -4.39
N PRO A 81 18.64 1.04 -5.46
CA PRO A 81 17.26 1.25 -5.89
C PRO A 81 16.24 0.96 -4.78
N ASN A 82 15.39 1.94 -4.46
CA ASN A 82 14.41 1.81 -3.37
C ASN A 82 13.44 0.62 -3.55
N ALA A 83 13.24 0.16 -4.79
CA ALA A 83 12.42 -1.01 -5.10
C ALA A 83 12.89 -2.29 -4.40
N TYR A 84 14.19 -2.39 -4.06
CA TYR A 84 14.74 -3.54 -3.31
C TYR A 84 14.15 -3.66 -1.90
N LEU A 85 13.71 -2.53 -1.31
CA LEU A 85 13.01 -2.58 -0.02
C LEU A 85 11.71 -3.38 -0.11
N GLY A 86 10.99 -3.24 -1.22
CA GLY A 86 9.78 -4.04 -1.47
C GLY A 86 10.09 -5.53 -1.67
N LEU A 87 11.18 -5.86 -2.39
CA LEU A 87 11.61 -7.26 -2.54
C LEU A 87 11.96 -7.92 -1.20
N ILE A 88 12.39 -7.14 -0.20
CA ILE A 88 12.71 -7.65 1.14
C ILE A 88 11.45 -7.70 2.02
N ALA A 89 10.64 -6.66 2.02
CA ALA A 89 9.53 -6.51 2.96
C ALA A 89 8.27 -7.31 2.55
N GLU A 90 7.93 -7.33 1.25
CA GLU A 90 6.68 -7.94 0.80
C GLU A 90 6.62 -9.47 1.00
N PRO A 91 7.69 -10.26 0.77
CA PRO A 91 7.68 -11.69 1.07
C PRO A 91 7.39 -12.00 2.55
N VAL A 92 7.84 -11.13 3.47
CA VAL A 92 7.57 -11.28 4.91
C VAL A 92 6.06 -11.12 5.17
N ILE A 93 5.43 -10.11 4.59
CA ILE A 93 3.99 -9.88 4.75
C ILE A 93 3.16 -10.96 4.05
N ILE A 94 3.58 -11.40 2.86
CA ILE A 94 2.94 -12.52 2.16
C ILE A 94 2.97 -13.78 3.04
N THR A 95 4.13 -14.11 3.60
CA THR A 95 4.28 -15.27 4.49
C THR A 95 3.45 -15.13 5.75
N LEU A 96 3.44 -13.94 6.37
CA LEU A 96 2.62 -13.63 7.53
C LEU A 96 1.12 -13.82 7.21
N ALA A 97 0.64 -13.23 6.14
CA ALA A 97 -0.78 -13.29 5.77
C ALA A 97 -1.20 -14.70 5.38
N ALA A 98 -0.41 -15.39 4.54
CA ALA A 98 -0.68 -16.77 4.15
C ALA A 98 -0.65 -17.72 5.34
N GLY A 99 0.34 -17.60 6.22
CA GLY A 99 0.44 -18.40 7.44
C GLY A 99 -0.76 -18.19 8.38
N ALA A 100 -1.20 -16.92 8.58
CA ALA A 100 -2.39 -16.63 9.38
C ALA A 100 -3.66 -17.26 8.78
N LEU A 101 -3.82 -17.21 7.46
CA LEU A 101 -4.93 -17.84 6.75
C LEU A 101 -4.90 -19.37 6.85
N ALA A 102 -3.70 -19.96 6.94
CA ALA A 102 -3.48 -21.38 7.20
C ALA A 102 -3.64 -21.77 8.67
N GLY A 103 -3.91 -20.83 9.58
CA GLY A 103 -4.14 -21.07 11.00
C GLY A 103 -2.95 -20.81 11.92
N ALA A 104 -1.85 -20.26 11.42
CA ALA A 104 -0.74 -19.85 12.26
C ALA A 104 -1.14 -18.68 13.17
N ARG A 105 -0.58 -18.68 14.39
CA ARG A 105 -0.73 -17.61 15.37
C ARG A 105 0.61 -16.92 15.56
N TYR A 106 0.63 -15.61 15.45
CA TYR A 106 1.83 -14.82 15.61
C TYR A 106 1.87 -14.14 16.97
N SER A 107 3.08 -13.99 17.52
CA SER A 107 3.26 -13.25 18.75
C SER A 107 2.94 -11.77 18.56
N ARG A 108 2.46 -11.12 19.61
CA ARG A 108 2.19 -9.68 19.65
C ARG A 108 3.38 -8.86 19.15
N TRP A 109 4.59 -9.19 19.57
CA TRP A 109 5.81 -8.46 19.20
C TRP A 109 6.12 -8.55 17.72
N PHE A 110 5.86 -9.69 17.09
CA PHE A 110 6.05 -9.86 15.66
C PHE A 110 5.09 -9.00 14.86
N LEU A 111 3.80 -8.99 15.23
CA LEU A 111 2.77 -8.16 14.58
C LEU A 111 3.03 -6.65 14.78
N LEU A 112 3.47 -6.25 15.97
CA LEU A 112 3.85 -4.86 16.24
C LEU A 112 5.15 -4.47 15.50
N GLY A 113 6.10 -5.37 15.36
CA GLY A 113 7.31 -5.16 14.56
C GLY A 113 6.98 -4.94 13.08
N ALA A 114 6.12 -5.79 12.52
CA ALA A 114 5.62 -5.61 11.16
C ALA A 114 4.86 -4.28 10.99
N GLN A 115 4.04 -3.91 11.97
CA GLN A 115 3.37 -2.60 12.01
C GLN A 115 4.37 -1.44 11.99
N ALA A 116 5.44 -1.51 12.78
CA ALA A 116 6.45 -0.45 12.84
C ALA A 116 7.20 -0.31 11.50
N VAL A 117 7.60 -1.41 10.88
CA VAL A 117 8.23 -1.41 9.56
C VAL A 117 7.31 -0.78 8.51
N TYR A 118 6.03 -1.18 8.49
CA TYR A 118 5.07 -0.60 7.53
C TYR A 118 4.69 0.85 7.84
N THR A 119 4.80 1.30 9.08
CA THR A 119 4.65 2.73 9.41
C THR A 119 5.76 3.56 8.79
N ILE A 120 7.01 3.10 8.89
CA ILE A 120 8.17 3.74 8.27
C ILE A 120 8.06 3.67 6.74
N GLY A 121 7.74 2.49 6.20
CA GLY A 121 7.55 2.26 4.77
C GLY A 121 6.45 3.14 4.17
N LEU A 122 5.33 3.33 4.86
CA LEU A 122 4.25 4.21 4.45
C LEU A 122 4.71 5.67 4.40
N GLY A 123 5.39 6.15 5.44
CA GLY A 123 5.96 7.50 5.46
C GLY A 123 6.92 7.73 4.29
N PHE A 124 7.78 6.74 4.00
CA PHE A 124 8.70 6.79 2.88
C PHE A 124 7.97 6.76 1.53
N ALA A 125 6.95 5.93 1.35
CA ALA A 125 6.16 5.87 0.13
C ALA A 125 5.43 7.19 -0.16
N TYR A 126 4.85 7.83 0.85
CA TYR A 126 4.21 9.14 0.70
C TYR A 126 5.22 10.26 0.45
N TRP A 127 6.40 10.19 1.06
CA TRP A 127 7.47 11.13 0.75
C TRP A 127 7.91 10.99 -0.72
N LEU A 128 8.11 9.77 -1.22
CA LEU A 128 8.43 9.52 -2.64
C LEU A 128 7.31 9.99 -3.57
N PHE A 129 6.06 9.76 -3.20
CA PHE A 129 4.91 10.27 -3.94
C PHE A 129 4.92 11.80 -4.03
N TYR A 130 5.20 12.48 -2.91
CA TYR A 130 5.37 13.94 -2.90
C TYR A 130 6.52 14.40 -3.79
N GLN A 131 7.67 13.73 -3.74
CA GLN A 131 8.81 14.03 -4.60
C GLN A 131 8.46 13.86 -6.09
N SER A 132 7.79 12.78 -6.44
CA SER A 132 7.32 12.52 -7.80
C SER A 132 6.38 13.63 -8.29
N MET A 133 5.42 14.03 -7.44
CA MET A 133 4.45 15.07 -7.74
C MET A 133 5.07 16.47 -7.91
N PHE A 134 5.99 16.88 -7.02
CA PHE A 134 6.37 18.29 -6.89
C PHE A 134 7.80 18.60 -7.31
N HIS A 135 8.68 17.61 -7.36
CA HIS A 135 10.10 17.82 -7.67
C HIS A 135 10.53 17.14 -8.98
N ILE A 136 10.10 15.91 -9.22
CA ILE A 136 10.47 15.17 -10.44
C ILE A 136 9.56 15.60 -11.61
N GLY A 137 8.27 15.80 -11.34
CA GLY A 137 7.29 16.20 -12.35
C GLY A 137 6.80 15.04 -13.23
N SER A 138 7.20 13.81 -12.93
CA SER A 138 6.77 12.59 -13.62
C SER A 138 6.27 11.55 -12.65
N LEU A 139 5.35 10.71 -13.11
CA LEU A 139 4.70 9.66 -12.35
C LEU A 139 5.17 8.29 -12.86
N CYS A 140 5.46 7.39 -11.92
CA CYS A 140 5.73 6.00 -12.23
C CYS A 140 4.52 5.15 -11.80
N PRO A 141 3.81 4.47 -12.74
CA PRO A 141 2.63 3.65 -12.42
C PRO A 141 2.92 2.56 -11.39
N TRP A 142 4.09 1.92 -11.48
CA TRP A 142 4.52 0.89 -10.51
C TRP A 142 4.76 1.48 -9.12
N CYS A 143 5.33 2.67 -9.03
CA CYS A 143 5.51 3.37 -7.75
C CYS A 143 4.15 3.75 -7.12
N LEU A 144 3.18 4.16 -7.93
CA LEU A 144 1.82 4.42 -7.47
C LEU A 144 1.16 3.14 -6.94
N LEU A 145 1.31 2.01 -7.66
CA LEU A 145 0.81 0.71 -7.20
C LEU A 145 1.42 0.31 -5.85
N ILE A 146 2.73 0.49 -5.66
CA ILE A 146 3.40 0.24 -4.38
C ILE A 146 2.81 1.15 -3.29
N THR A 147 2.64 2.45 -3.56
CA THR A 147 2.09 3.40 -2.58
C THR A 147 0.68 3.01 -2.13
N VAL A 148 -0.19 2.66 -3.07
CA VAL A 148 -1.56 2.19 -2.78
C VAL A 148 -1.52 0.88 -2.00
N SER A 149 -0.73 -0.09 -2.44
CA SER A 149 -0.60 -1.41 -1.79
C SER A 149 -0.06 -1.29 -0.37
N THR A 150 0.99 -0.48 -0.16
CA THR A 150 1.55 -0.21 1.17
C THR A 150 0.51 0.43 2.10
N THR A 151 -0.31 1.35 1.57
CA THR A 151 -1.41 1.97 2.33
C THR A 151 -2.44 0.91 2.76
N VAL A 152 -2.82 0.01 1.86
CA VAL A 152 -3.78 -1.07 2.16
C VAL A 152 -3.19 -2.07 3.15
N VAL A 153 -1.93 -2.48 3.01
CA VAL A 153 -1.25 -3.37 3.96
C VAL A 153 -1.19 -2.71 5.34
N PHE A 154 -0.78 -1.44 5.43
CA PHE A 154 -0.75 -0.69 6.68
C PHE A 154 -2.12 -0.61 7.36
N ALA A 155 -3.17 -0.30 6.62
CA ALA A 155 -4.54 -0.24 7.15
C ALA A 155 -4.98 -1.60 7.72
N ASN A 156 -4.68 -2.69 7.01
CA ASN A 156 -5.06 -4.04 7.44
C ASN A 156 -4.24 -4.54 8.64
N ILE A 157 -2.93 -4.33 8.68
CA ILE A 157 -2.11 -4.73 9.83
C ILE A 157 -2.48 -3.92 11.08
N THR A 158 -2.86 -2.63 10.92
CA THR A 158 -3.39 -1.80 12.00
C THR A 158 -4.71 -2.36 12.51
N ARG A 159 -5.62 -2.72 11.59
CA ARG A 159 -6.90 -3.36 11.93
C ARG A 159 -6.69 -4.65 12.72
N ILE A 160 -5.78 -5.53 12.28
CA ILE A 160 -5.45 -6.78 12.94
C ILE A 160 -4.94 -6.50 14.37
N ASN A 161 -3.97 -5.60 14.52
CA ASN A 161 -3.38 -5.24 15.80
C ASN A 161 -4.38 -4.61 16.79
N VAL A 162 -5.37 -3.86 16.28
CA VAL A 162 -6.47 -3.32 17.10
C VAL A 162 -7.41 -4.43 17.54
N LEU A 163 -7.91 -5.25 16.60
CA LEU A 163 -8.92 -6.28 16.90
C LEU A 163 -8.37 -7.41 17.77
N GLU A 164 -7.09 -7.76 17.63
CA GLU A 164 -6.40 -8.73 18.48
C GLU A 164 -5.90 -8.13 19.79
N GLY A 165 -6.05 -6.81 19.98
CA GLY A 165 -5.64 -6.13 21.21
C GLY A 165 -4.14 -6.06 21.42
N ASN A 166 -3.36 -6.06 20.34
CA ASN A 166 -1.90 -6.00 20.38
C ASN A 166 -1.36 -4.60 20.73
N LEU A 167 -2.12 -3.53 20.42
CA LEU A 167 -1.67 -2.17 20.66
C LEU A 167 -1.61 -1.84 22.17
N PRO A 168 -0.52 -1.19 22.63
CA PRO A 168 -0.34 -0.79 24.03
C PRO A 168 -1.14 0.49 24.34
N VAL A 169 -2.47 0.43 24.28
CA VAL A 169 -3.35 1.58 24.56
C VAL A 169 -4.10 1.39 25.88
N PRO A 170 -4.38 2.49 26.62
CA PRO A 170 -5.21 2.44 27.82
C PRO A 170 -6.60 1.83 27.56
N THR A 171 -7.17 1.14 28.56
CA THR A 171 -8.44 0.40 28.42
C THR A 171 -9.60 1.24 27.89
N GLY A 172 -9.73 2.49 28.34
CA GLY A 172 -10.79 3.39 27.88
C GLY A 172 -10.66 3.81 26.42
N LEU A 173 -9.43 4.04 25.93
CA LEU A 173 -9.16 4.34 24.53
C LEU A 173 -9.32 3.10 23.66
N ARG A 174 -8.92 1.94 24.16
CA ARG A 174 -9.03 0.66 23.46
C ARG A 174 -10.47 0.38 23.03
N GLN A 175 -11.45 0.54 23.92
CA GLN A 175 -12.86 0.30 23.61
C GLN A 175 -13.37 1.22 22.48
N ARG A 176 -12.97 2.50 22.49
CA ARG A 176 -13.33 3.46 21.43
C ARG A 176 -12.72 3.07 20.10
N VAL A 177 -11.43 2.73 20.09
CA VAL A 177 -10.72 2.32 18.88
C VAL A 177 -11.28 1.01 18.32
N GLU A 178 -11.52 0.00 19.15
CA GLU A 178 -12.18 -1.23 18.72
C GLU A 178 -13.59 -0.97 18.15
N GLY A 179 -14.36 -0.08 18.77
CA GLY A 179 -15.67 0.35 18.27
C GLY A 179 -15.59 0.98 16.87
N PHE A 180 -14.58 1.83 16.63
CA PHE A 180 -14.31 2.45 15.34
C PHE A 180 -14.05 1.40 14.25
N TYR A 181 -13.19 0.42 14.53
CA TYR A 181 -12.87 -0.66 13.59
C TYR A 181 -14.03 -1.65 13.40
N LYS A 182 -14.80 -1.96 14.44
CA LYS A 182 -16.01 -2.78 14.36
C LYS A 182 -17.11 -2.10 13.52
N ALA A 183 -17.25 -0.79 13.64
CA ALA A 183 -18.14 0.03 12.80
C ALA A 183 -17.61 0.28 11.37
N GLN A 184 -16.41 -0.21 11.04
CA GLN A 184 -15.76 -0.12 9.73
C GLN A 184 -15.44 1.30 9.25
N TYR A 185 -15.28 2.25 10.15
CA TYR A 185 -14.85 3.61 9.82
C TYR A 185 -13.42 3.66 9.24
N ASP A 186 -12.58 2.65 9.52
CA ASP A 186 -11.28 2.47 8.89
C ASP A 186 -11.36 2.36 7.36
N LEU A 187 -12.45 1.81 6.82
CA LEU A 187 -12.71 1.80 5.38
C LEU A 187 -12.93 3.21 4.83
N LEU A 188 -13.74 4.00 5.52
CA LEU A 188 -13.98 5.38 5.10
C LEU A 188 -12.68 6.18 5.09
N VAL A 189 -11.84 6.01 6.12
CA VAL A 189 -10.52 6.65 6.17
C VAL A 189 -9.65 6.19 4.99
N LEU A 190 -9.55 4.89 4.74
CA LEU A 190 -8.78 4.35 3.63
C LEU A 190 -9.27 4.88 2.27
N LEU A 191 -10.57 4.82 2.03
CA LEU A 191 -11.17 5.33 0.78
C LEU A 191 -10.96 6.84 0.63
N THR A 192 -11.09 7.61 1.71
CA THR A 192 -10.84 9.05 1.70
C THR A 192 -9.39 9.35 1.32
N VAL A 193 -8.42 8.65 1.94
CA VAL A 193 -7.00 8.82 1.61
C VAL A 193 -6.73 8.50 0.14
N LEU A 194 -7.20 7.36 -0.35
CA LEU A 194 -7.00 6.97 -1.76
C LEU A 194 -7.68 7.95 -2.73
N THR A 195 -8.87 8.44 -2.38
CA THR A 195 -9.60 9.44 -3.18
C THR A 195 -8.83 10.76 -3.24
N VAL A 196 -8.31 11.23 -2.11
CA VAL A 196 -7.50 12.47 -2.06
C VAL A 196 -6.25 12.34 -2.92
N LEU A 197 -5.56 11.19 -2.87
CA LEU A 197 -4.40 10.92 -3.73
C LEU A 197 -4.81 10.94 -5.22
N ALA A 198 -5.89 10.27 -5.58
CA ALA A 198 -6.39 10.22 -6.95
C ALA A 198 -6.81 11.61 -7.46
N ILE A 199 -7.54 12.38 -6.66
CA ILE A 199 -7.93 13.77 -7.00
C ILE A 199 -6.68 14.64 -7.18
N GLY A 200 -5.70 14.55 -6.27
CA GLY A 200 -4.44 15.28 -6.40
C GLY A 200 -3.70 14.99 -7.70
N LEU A 201 -3.65 13.72 -8.12
CA LEU A 201 -3.08 13.29 -9.39
C LEU A 201 -3.84 13.88 -10.59
N ILE A 202 -5.17 13.77 -10.58
CA ILE A 202 -6.03 14.24 -11.67
C ILE A 202 -5.95 15.76 -11.81
N LEU A 203 -6.00 16.49 -10.71
CA LEU A 203 -5.92 17.96 -10.74
C LEU A 203 -4.59 18.46 -11.27
N LYS A 204 -3.49 17.77 -10.97
CA LYS A 204 -2.17 18.20 -11.39
C LYS A 204 -1.80 17.75 -12.81
N TYR A 205 -2.13 16.52 -13.15
CA TYR A 205 -1.65 15.88 -14.38
C TYR A 205 -2.76 15.50 -15.37
N GLY A 206 -4.05 15.73 -15.02
CA GLY A 206 -5.19 15.30 -15.82
C GLY A 206 -5.09 15.60 -17.31
N PRO A 207 -4.73 16.85 -17.73
CA PRO A 207 -4.56 17.15 -19.16
C PRO A 207 -3.42 16.36 -19.83
N GLY A 208 -2.33 16.09 -19.09
CA GLY A 208 -1.16 15.37 -19.62
C GLY A 208 -1.24 13.84 -19.52
N LEU A 209 -2.19 13.30 -18.77
CA LEU A 209 -2.39 11.84 -18.67
C LEU A 209 -3.05 11.25 -19.92
N PHE A 210 -3.79 12.08 -20.67
CA PHE A 210 -4.58 11.68 -21.84
C PHE A 210 -4.10 12.34 -23.15
N ALA A 211 -2.97 13.05 -23.10
CA ALA A 211 -2.36 13.71 -24.25
C ALA A 211 -1.40 12.81 -25.03
#